data_7d321be32f937cceed81418816d2e927
#
_entry.id   7d321be32f937cceed81418816d2e927
#
_cell.length_a   1.000
_cell.length_b   1.000
_cell.length_c   1.000
_cell.angle_alpha   90.00
_cell.angle_beta   90.00
_cell.angle_gamma   90.00
#
_symmetry.space_group_name_H-M   'P 1'
#
loop_
_entity.id
_entity.type
_entity.pdbx_description
1 polymer ?
#
loop_
_entity_poly.entity_id
_entity_poly.type
_entity_poly.pdbx_seq_one_letter_code
_entity_poly.pdbx_strand_id
1 'polypeptide(L)'
;LCFWDISKIGPQGGIAAPLVIPFWYIRDLMVICLFTPIIYKVLHWLANERKEISILLFFALLYASRWAENLPGLSVQGLLFFSFGAFFSIKQIKFIDVMRPLKWGGLFFAIFAWQINCANLMYAGLIVFIVSTTTRILERRKQQNKLAFPLPLVLINSTFFVFAFHPIVLGGILTILKRGIVVPHNELEAFLIYILSPVIMLTVSVGVYWLFYKIAPRIVSIYCGGR
;
A
#
# COMPACT_ATOMS: atom_id res chain seq x y z
N LEU A 1 -17.01 -22.34 1.38
CA LEU A 1 -16.35 -21.21 2.09
C LEU A 1 -16.74 -19.92 1.38
N CYS A 2 -17.83 -19.28 1.83
CA CYS A 2 -18.19 -17.95 1.38
C CYS A 2 -17.14 -16.98 1.93
N PHE A 3 -16.29 -16.41 1.06
CA PHE A 3 -15.37 -15.31 1.41
C PHE A 3 -16.11 -14.01 1.78
N TRP A 4 -17.43 -13.99 1.72
CA TRP A 4 -18.29 -12.84 1.89
C TRP A 4 -19.38 -13.15 2.90
N ASP A 5 -19.45 -12.40 3.97
CA ASP A 5 -20.56 -12.45 4.90
C ASP A 5 -21.60 -11.40 4.52
N ILE A 6 -22.63 -11.84 3.79
CA ILE A 6 -23.70 -10.99 3.29
C ILE A 6 -24.56 -10.41 4.43
N SER A 7 -24.50 -11.00 5.63
CA SER A 7 -25.32 -10.56 6.80
C SER A 7 -24.76 -9.34 7.50
N LYS A 8 -23.51 -8.98 7.28
CA LYS A 8 -22.85 -7.82 7.91
C LYS A 8 -22.75 -6.64 6.96
N ILE A 9 -23.89 -6.06 6.62
CA ILE A 9 -23.93 -4.72 6.03
C ILE A 9 -23.61 -3.75 7.17
N GLY A 10 -22.32 -3.47 7.36
CA GLY A 10 -21.88 -2.50 8.36
C GLY A 10 -22.16 -1.07 7.92
N PRO A 11 -22.18 -0.10 8.86
CA PRO A 11 -22.41 1.33 8.57
C PRO A 11 -21.33 1.94 7.68
N GLN A 12 -20.30 1.21 7.32
CA GLN A 12 -19.27 1.60 6.34
C GLN A 12 -19.58 1.16 4.90
N GLY A 13 -20.87 0.89 4.62
CA GLY A 13 -21.43 0.88 3.26
C GLY A 13 -20.86 -0.13 2.28
N GLY A 14 -20.25 -1.20 2.73
CA GLY A 14 -19.75 -2.22 1.83
C GLY A 14 -20.72 -3.39 1.70
N ILE A 15 -20.98 -3.84 0.49
CA ILE A 15 -21.44 -5.20 0.26
C ILE A 15 -20.43 -6.11 0.95
N ALA A 16 -20.83 -6.67 2.11
CA ALA A 16 -20.15 -7.65 2.92
C ALA A 16 -18.62 -7.47 3.03
N ALA A 17 -18.15 -7.04 4.19
CA ALA A 17 -16.72 -7.09 4.49
C ALA A 17 -16.21 -8.52 4.25
N PRO A 18 -15.09 -8.73 3.56
CA PRO A 18 -14.53 -10.06 3.43
C PRO A 18 -14.21 -10.59 4.83
N LEU A 19 -14.54 -11.87 5.08
CA LEU A 19 -14.26 -12.57 6.33
C LEU A 19 -12.79 -12.44 6.77
N VAL A 20 -11.90 -12.24 5.80
CA VAL A 20 -10.48 -11.97 6.02
C VAL A 20 -10.21 -10.53 5.65
N ILE A 21 -10.04 -9.68 6.64
CA ILE A 21 -9.85 -8.22 6.53
C ILE A 21 -8.86 -7.79 5.42
N PRO A 22 -7.70 -8.43 5.20
CA PRO A 22 -6.77 -7.99 4.15
C PRO A 22 -7.27 -8.16 2.72
N PHE A 23 -8.27 -8.98 2.50
CA PHE A 23 -8.80 -9.19 1.15
C PHE A 23 -9.67 -8.04 0.63
N TRP A 24 -10.00 -7.04 1.47
CA TRP A 24 -10.68 -5.84 1.00
C TRP A 24 -9.89 -5.15 -0.12
N TYR A 25 -8.57 -5.09 0.01
CA TYR A 25 -7.70 -4.48 -1.00
C TYR A 25 -7.70 -5.27 -2.32
N ILE A 26 -7.64 -6.61 -2.24
CA ILE A 26 -7.68 -7.47 -3.45
C ILE A 26 -9.04 -7.33 -4.14
N ARG A 27 -10.13 -7.31 -3.37
CA ARG A 27 -11.47 -7.07 -3.91
C ARG A 27 -11.53 -5.75 -4.65
N ASP A 28 -11.12 -4.67 -4.01
CA ASP A 28 -11.15 -3.33 -4.60
C ASP A 28 -10.27 -3.27 -5.86
N LEU A 29 -9.09 -3.91 -5.82
CA LEU A 29 -8.23 -4.01 -6.98
C LEU A 29 -8.89 -4.80 -8.13
N MET A 30 -9.56 -5.92 -7.86
CA MET A 30 -10.29 -6.68 -8.87
C MET A 30 -11.40 -5.84 -9.52
N VAL A 31 -12.16 -5.09 -8.70
CA VAL A 31 -13.21 -4.18 -9.21
C VAL A 31 -12.59 -3.09 -10.07
N ILE A 32 -11.51 -2.45 -9.62
CA ILE A 32 -10.78 -1.43 -10.40
C ILE A 32 -10.27 -2.02 -11.73
N CYS A 33 -9.77 -3.25 -11.72
CA CYS A 33 -9.32 -3.93 -12.93
C CYS A 33 -10.45 -4.13 -13.95
N LEU A 34 -11.67 -4.43 -13.52
CA LEU A 34 -12.83 -4.51 -14.41
C LEU A 34 -13.15 -3.16 -15.06
N PHE A 35 -12.95 -2.06 -14.35
CA PHE A 35 -13.15 -0.70 -14.86
C PHE A 35 -11.94 -0.14 -15.64
N THR A 36 -10.83 -0.87 -15.72
CA THR A 36 -9.61 -0.42 -16.41
C THR A 36 -9.85 0.08 -17.84
N PRO A 37 -10.72 -0.52 -18.69
CA PRO A 37 -10.97 0.01 -20.02
C PRO A 37 -11.58 1.42 -20.02
N ILE A 38 -12.45 1.70 -19.05
CA ILE A 38 -13.07 3.03 -18.88
C ILE A 38 -12.03 4.01 -18.36
N ILE A 39 -11.30 3.61 -17.32
CA ILE A 39 -10.22 4.40 -16.72
C ILE A 39 -9.18 4.77 -17.79
N TYR A 40 -8.80 3.80 -18.63
CA TYR A 40 -7.85 4.02 -19.71
C TYR A 40 -8.33 5.10 -20.70
N LYS A 41 -9.60 5.05 -21.14
CA LYS A 41 -10.17 6.05 -22.07
C LYS A 41 -10.13 7.45 -21.45
N VAL A 42 -10.55 7.58 -20.17
CA VAL A 42 -10.54 8.85 -19.46
C VAL A 42 -9.10 9.37 -19.28
N LEU A 43 -8.19 8.51 -18.87
CA LEU A 43 -6.79 8.88 -18.69
C LEU A 43 -6.09 9.19 -20.01
N HIS A 44 -6.42 8.50 -21.09
CA HIS A 44 -5.86 8.78 -22.41
C HIS A 44 -6.31 10.15 -22.92
N TRP A 45 -7.58 10.50 -22.71
CA TRP A 45 -8.07 11.85 -22.98
C TRP A 45 -7.32 12.89 -22.13
N LEU A 46 -7.20 12.67 -20.81
CA LEU A 46 -6.47 13.54 -19.89
C LEU A 46 -4.97 13.61 -20.22
N ALA A 47 -4.40 12.57 -20.82
CA ALA A 47 -3.01 12.53 -21.23
C ALA A 47 -2.68 13.49 -22.40
N ASN A 48 -3.65 13.99 -23.13
CA ASN A 48 -3.46 15.02 -24.15
C ASN A 48 -3.26 16.41 -23.53
N GLU A 49 -3.69 16.59 -22.27
CA GLU A 49 -3.49 17.83 -21.54
C GLU A 49 -2.06 17.97 -21.01
N ARG A 50 -1.71 19.17 -20.55
CA ARG A 50 -0.42 19.41 -19.93
C ARG A 50 -0.30 18.58 -18.64
N LYS A 51 0.86 17.95 -18.45
CA LYS A 51 1.10 17.06 -17.30
C LYS A 51 0.88 17.76 -15.95
N GLU A 52 1.20 19.05 -15.87
CA GLU A 52 1.04 19.87 -14.66
C GLU A 52 -0.45 20.01 -14.28
N ILE A 53 -1.29 20.28 -15.29
CA ILE A 53 -2.75 20.38 -15.09
C ILE A 53 -3.33 19.05 -14.67
N SER A 54 -2.89 17.97 -15.30
CA SER A 54 -3.35 16.61 -14.95
C SER A 54 -2.96 16.21 -13.53
N ILE A 55 -1.72 16.51 -13.11
CA ILE A 55 -1.26 16.25 -11.75
C ILE A 55 -2.04 17.09 -10.74
N LEU A 56 -2.24 18.38 -11.02
CA LEU A 56 -3.03 19.27 -10.17
C LEU A 56 -4.47 18.76 -10.00
N LEU A 57 -5.09 18.30 -11.10
CA LEU A 57 -6.42 17.72 -11.07
C LEU A 57 -6.47 16.46 -10.17
N PHE A 58 -5.48 15.58 -10.24
CA PHE A 58 -5.42 14.42 -9.33
C PHE A 58 -5.33 14.83 -7.86
N PHE A 59 -4.52 15.83 -7.52
CA PHE A 59 -4.45 16.34 -6.15
C PHE A 59 -5.78 16.98 -5.70
N ALA A 60 -6.44 17.71 -6.59
CA ALA A 60 -7.76 18.28 -6.32
C ALA A 60 -8.82 17.18 -6.08
N LEU A 61 -8.81 16.12 -6.89
CA LEU A 61 -9.70 14.97 -6.72
C LEU A 61 -9.39 14.19 -5.43
N LEU A 62 -8.12 14.03 -5.07
CA LEU A 62 -7.73 13.41 -3.79
C LEU A 62 -8.21 14.25 -2.60
N TYR A 63 -8.15 15.57 -2.71
CA TYR A 63 -8.72 16.43 -1.68
C TYR A 63 -10.23 16.30 -1.60
N ALA A 64 -10.92 16.35 -2.75
CA ALA A 64 -12.37 16.21 -2.82
C ALA A 64 -12.86 14.83 -2.33
N SER A 65 -12.04 13.78 -2.47
CA SER A 65 -12.39 12.43 -2.02
C SER A 65 -12.65 12.32 -0.51
N ARG A 66 -12.26 13.32 0.29
CA ARG A 66 -12.57 13.37 1.73
C ARG A 66 -14.08 13.44 2.02
N TRP A 67 -14.86 13.99 1.09
CA TRP A 67 -16.32 14.09 1.20
C TRP A 67 -17.04 12.98 0.43
N ALA A 68 -16.31 12.17 -0.32
CA ALA A 68 -16.91 11.08 -1.07
C ALA A 68 -17.15 9.89 -0.15
N GLU A 69 -18.36 9.37 -0.17
CA GLU A 69 -18.68 8.09 0.44
C GLU A 69 -18.07 6.97 -0.40
N ASN A 70 -17.54 5.95 0.28
CA ASN A 70 -17.04 4.77 -0.42
C ASN A 70 -18.24 4.03 -1.02
N LEU A 71 -18.15 3.76 -2.31
CA LEU A 71 -19.12 2.88 -2.98
C LEU A 71 -18.96 1.46 -2.45
N PRO A 72 -20.05 0.68 -2.36
CA PRO A 72 -19.96 -0.71 -1.96
C PRO A 72 -18.96 -1.49 -2.83
N GLY A 73 -17.89 -1.98 -2.22
CA GLY A 73 -16.85 -2.74 -2.93
C GLY A 73 -15.83 -1.92 -3.72
N LEU A 74 -15.88 -0.58 -3.67
CA LEU A 74 -14.94 0.28 -4.37
C LEU A 74 -14.48 1.45 -3.49
N SER A 75 -13.21 1.46 -3.16
CA SER A 75 -12.58 2.61 -2.49
C SER A 75 -12.31 3.73 -3.49
N VAL A 76 -12.92 4.90 -3.27
CA VAL A 76 -12.67 6.09 -4.10
C VAL A 76 -11.19 6.47 -4.07
N GLN A 77 -10.55 6.40 -2.90
CA GLN A 77 -9.13 6.68 -2.76
C GLN A 77 -8.28 5.65 -3.54
N GLY A 78 -8.63 4.37 -3.45
CA GLY A 78 -7.96 3.30 -4.20
C GLY A 78 -8.03 3.54 -5.71
N LEU A 79 -9.21 3.92 -6.21
CA LEU A 79 -9.41 4.27 -7.62
C LEU A 79 -8.54 5.47 -8.04
N LEU A 80 -8.46 6.51 -7.22
CA LEU A 80 -7.66 7.70 -7.53
C LEU A 80 -6.17 7.39 -7.52
N PHE A 81 -5.64 6.67 -6.53
CA PHE A 81 -4.23 6.28 -6.48
C PHE A 81 -3.85 5.34 -7.64
N PHE A 82 -4.72 4.38 -7.97
CA PHE A 82 -4.54 3.52 -9.14
C PHE A 82 -4.48 4.34 -10.44
N SER A 83 -5.45 5.23 -10.64
CA SER A 83 -5.55 6.09 -11.82
C SER A 83 -4.34 7.02 -11.93
N PHE A 84 -3.87 7.56 -10.81
CA PHE A 84 -2.67 8.39 -10.77
C PHE A 84 -1.42 7.62 -11.21
N GLY A 85 -1.23 6.38 -10.72
CA GLY A 85 -0.15 5.52 -11.19
C GLY A 85 -0.25 5.17 -12.68
N ALA A 86 -1.46 4.81 -13.14
CA ALA A 86 -1.74 4.48 -14.54
C ALA A 86 -1.48 5.67 -15.49
N PHE A 87 -1.76 6.90 -15.05
CA PHE A 87 -1.49 8.11 -15.83
C PHE A 87 0.00 8.24 -16.20
N PHE A 88 0.92 7.98 -15.28
CA PHE A 88 2.35 8.01 -15.59
C PHE A 88 2.75 6.94 -16.60
N SER A 89 2.15 5.76 -16.50
CA SER A 89 2.38 4.68 -17.47
C SER A 89 1.88 5.03 -18.86
N ILE A 90 0.69 5.62 -18.99
CA ILE A 90 0.11 6.03 -20.28
C ILE A 90 0.93 7.16 -20.91
N LYS A 91 1.36 8.14 -20.12
CA LYS A 91 2.23 9.23 -20.59
C LYS A 91 3.68 8.80 -20.86
N GLN A 92 4.05 7.55 -20.53
CA GLN A 92 5.43 7.06 -20.60
C GLN A 92 6.42 7.94 -19.83
N ILE A 93 5.97 8.53 -18.73
CA ILE A 93 6.77 9.42 -17.86
C ILE A 93 7.17 8.66 -16.61
N LYS A 94 8.44 8.69 -16.27
CA LYS A 94 8.89 8.13 -15.00
C LYS A 94 8.44 9.02 -13.84
N PHE A 95 7.66 8.43 -12.94
CA PHE A 95 7.17 9.11 -11.72
C PHE A 95 8.29 9.83 -10.97
N ILE A 96 9.45 9.16 -10.84
CA ILE A 96 10.61 9.68 -10.13
C ILE A 96 11.15 10.97 -10.75
N ASP A 97 11.23 11.05 -12.08
CA ASP A 97 11.78 12.23 -12.77
C ASP A 97 10.90 13.46 -12.55
N VAL A 98 9.58 13.27 -12.47
CA VAL A 98 8.63 14.35 -12.20
C VAL A 98 8.63 14.75 -10.73
N MET A 99 8.71 13.78 -9.81
CA MET A 99 8.53 14.03 -8.38
C MET A 99 9.83 14.37 -7.65
N ARG A 100 10.99 14.06 -8.23
CA ARG A 100 12.30 14.37 -7.63
C ARG A 100 12.49 15.85 -7.26
N PRO A 101 12.19 16.83 -8.14
CA PRO A 101 12.33 18.25 -7.79
C PRO A 101 11.36 18.66 -6.68
N LEU A 102 10.22 17.97 -6.57
CA LEU A 102 9.17 18.25 -5.59
C LEU A 102 9.39 17.57 -4.23
N LYS A 103 10.54 16.95 -4.00
CA LYS A 103 10.83 16.17 -2.77
C LYS A 103 10.49 16.94 -1.49
N TRP A 104 11.07 18.11 -1.31
CA TRP A 104 10.82 18.93 -0.12
C TRP A 104 9.41 19.52 -0.11
N GLY A 105 8.91 19.90 -1.29
CA GLY A 105 7.52 20.30 -1.45
C GLY A 105 6.54 19.19 -1.02
N GLY A 106 6.84 17.93 -1.34
CA GLY A 106 6.06 16.78 -0.87
C GLY A 106 6.01 16.66 0.65
N LEU A 107 7.15 16.87 1.33
CA LEU A 107 7.20 16.84 2.80
C LEU A 107 6.39 18.00 3.42
N PHE A 108 6.62 19.24 2.94
CA PHE A 108 5.85 20.40 3.41
C PHE A 108 4.36 20.23 3.15
N PHE A 109 4.01 19.70 1.98
CA PHE A 109 2.64 19.41 1.63
C PHE A 109 2.01 18.34 2.53
N ALA A 110 2.77 17.30 2.90
CA ALA A 110 2.30 16.28 3.83
C ALA A 110 2.02 16.85 5.23
N ILE A 111 2.92 17.73 5.74
CA ILE A 111 2.73 18.40 7.02
C ILE A 111 1.50 19.32 6.98
N PHE A 112 1.34 20.09 5.90
CA PHE A 112 0.16 20.94 5.71
C PHE A 112 -1.14 20.11 5.65
N ALA A 113 -1.13 19.01 4.88
CA ALA A 113 -2.26 18.12 4.74
C ALA A 113 -2.65 17.45 6.08
N TRP A 114 -1.65 17.17 6.92
CA TRP A 114 -1.89 16.70 8.29
C TRP A 114 -2.62 17.75 9.13
N GLN A 115 -2.22 19.02 9.08
CA GLN A 115 -2.87 20.11 9.80
C GLN A 115 -4.35 20.29 9.41
N ILE A 116 -4.68 20.09 8.13
CA ILE A 116 -6.07 20.16 7.64
C ILE A 116 -6.83 18.83 7.76
N ASN A 117 -6.27 17.84 8.48
CA ASN A 117 -6.85 16.50 8.66
C ASN A 117 -7.20 15.80 7.34
N CYS A 118 -6.37 15.93 6.31
CA CYS A 118 -6.57 15.27 5.02
C CYS A 118 -5.55 14.15 4.80
N ALA A 119 -5.84 12.95 5.32
CA ALA A 119 -4.94 11.80 5.31
C ALA A 119 -4.50 11.41 3.88
N ASN A 120 -5.39 11.47 2.90
CA ASN A 120 -5.08 11.08 1.51
C ASN A 120 -4.00 11.99 0.89
N LEU A 121 -4.08 13.28 1.11
CA LEU A 121 -3.06 14.23 0.66
C LEU A 121 -1.75 14.08 1.45
N MET A 122 -1.85 13.82 2.75
CA MET A 122 -0.68 13.53 3.57
C MET A 122 0.08 12.31 3.04
N TYR A 123 -0.61 11.21 2.75
CA TYR A 123 0.01 10.02 2.16
C TYR A 123 0.62 10.30 0.80
N ALA A 124 -0.05 11.06 -0.07
CA ALA A 124 0.48 11.44 -1.37
C ALA A 124 1.80 12.23 -1.22
N GLY A 125 1.85 13.21 -0.33
CA GLY A 125 3.05 13.98 -0.04
C GLY A 125 4.19 13.13 0.54
N LEU A 126 3.88 12.23 1.47
CA LEU A 126 4.86 11.29 2.05
C LEU A 126 5.41 10.33 0.99
N ILE A 127 4.59 9.80 0.09
CA ILE A 127 5.02 8.93 -1.00
C ILE A 127 6.03 9.67 -1.88
N VAL A 128 5.74 10.91 -2.28
CA VAL A 128 6.67 11.75 -3.06
C VAL A 128 8.01 11.91 -2.34
N PHE A 129 7.98 12.24 -1.06
CA PHE A 129 9.20 12.45 -0.26
C PHE A 129 10.01 11.16 -0.09
N ILE A 130 9.37 10.06 0.31
CA ILE A 130 10.03 8.78 0.58
C ILE A 130 10.62 8.21 -0.71
N VAL A 131 9.84 8.11 -1.78
CA VAL A 131 10.30 7.56 -3.07
C VAL A 131 11.46 8.37 -3.62
N SER A 132 11.36 9.71 -3.63
CA SER A 132 12.44 10.58 -4.12
C SER A 132 13.71 10.48 -3.28
N THR A 133 13.58 10.32 -1.95
CA THR A 133 14.71 10.18 -1.03
C THR A 133 15.40 8.83 -1.21
N THR A 134 14.63 7.76 -1.23
CA THR A 134 15.15 6.39 -1.39
C THR A 134 15.88 6.23 -2.72
N THR A 135 15.28 6.72 -3.80
CA THR A 135 15.92 6.68 -5.13
C THR A 135 17.23 7.42 -5.15
N ARG A 136 17.32 8.62 -4.56
CA ARG A 136 18.56 9.39 -4.47
C ARG A 136 19.65 8.65 -3.68
N ILE A 137 19.27 8.00 -2.59
CA ILE A 137 20.22 7.20 -1.79
C ILE A 137 20.74 6.01 -2.60
N LEU A 138 19.86 5.30 -3.29
CA LEU A 138 20.23 4.15 -4.13
C LEU A 138 21.15 4.55 -5.28
N GLU A 139 20.84 5.65 -5.97
CA GLU A 139 21.68 6.17 -7.06
C GLU A 139 23.09 6.55 -6.56
N ARG A 140 23.18 7.26 -5.44
CA ARG A 140 24.47 7.61 -4.83
C ARG A 140 25.30 6.37 -4.46
N ARG A 141 24.66 5.35 -3.89
CA ARG A 141 25.31 4.08 -3.56
C ARG A 141 25.80 3.34 -4.81
N LYS A 142 24.99 3.35 -5.88
CA LYS A 142 25.36 2.77 -7.17
C LYS A 142 26.58 3.47 -7.77
N GLN A 143 26.62 4.81 -7.72
CA GLN A 143 27.77 5.61 -8.20
C GLN A 143 29.06 5.36 -7.40
N GLN A 144 28.93 5.03 -6.11
CA GLN A 144 30.07 4.75 -5.23
C GLN A 144 30.55 3.28 -5.33
N ASN A 145 30.07 2.49 -6.29
CA ASN A 145 30.28 1.03 -6.37
C ASN A 145 30.00 0.27 -5.05
N LYS A 146 29.35 0.93 -4.09
CA LYS A 146 28.80 0.26 -2.92
C LYS A 146 27.52 -0.40 -3.39
N LEU A 147 27.65 -1.68 -3.75
CA LEU A 147 26.51 -2.54 -4.11
C LEU A 147 25.32 -2.18 -3.23
N ALA A 148 24.21 -1.85 -3.87
CA ALA A 148 22.93 -1.81 -3.19
C ALA A 148 22.84 -3.07 -2.32
N PHE A 149 22.49 -2.94 -1.04
CA PHE A 149 22.25 -4.07 -0.17
C PHE A 149 21.60 -5.16 -1.01
N PRO A 150 22.21 -6.35 -1.17
CA PRO A 150 21.52 -7.44 -1.83
C PRO A 150 20.33 -7.76 -0.92
N LEU A 151 19.19 -7.12 -1.20
CA LEU A 151 17.95 -7.55 -0.58
C LEU A 151 17.82 -9.02 -0.96
N PRO A 152 17.80 -9.92 0.03
CA PRO A 152 17.70 -11.34 -0.27
C PRO A 152 16.47 -11.52 -1.17
N LEU A 153 16.64 -12.20 -2.29
CA LEU A 153 15.56 -12.48 -3.25
C LEU A 153 14.31 -13.01 -2.53
N VAL A 154 14.51 -13.71 -1.43
CA VAL A 154 13.46 -14.19 -0.54
C VAL A 154 12.57 -13.05 -0.02
N LEU A 155 13.13 -11.91 0.39
CA LEU A 155 12.34 -10.77 0.87
C LEU A 155 11.53 -10.13 -0.26
N ILE A 156 12.11 -10.01 -1.46
CA ILE A 156 11.42 -9.43 -2.62
C ILE A 156 10.26 -10.34 -3.04
N ASN A 157 10.51 -11.63 -3.15
CA ASN A 157 9.52 -12.59 -3.61
C ASN A 157 8.45 -12.89 -2.55
N SER A 158 8.75 -12.71 -1.26
CA SER A 158 7.80 -12.94 -0.18
C SER A 158 6.80 -11.80 0.03
N THR A 159 6.95 -10.65 -0.62
CA THR A 159 6.17 -9.43 -0.33
C THR A 159 4.66 -9.67 -0.38
N PHE A 160 4.17 -10.35 -1.42
CA PHE A 160 2.75 -10.66 -1.55
C PHE A 160 2.28 -11.67 -0.48
N PHE A 161 3.10 -12.68 -0.20
CA PHE A 161 2.81 -13.66 0.84
C PHE A 161 2.74 -13.00 2.23
N VAL A 162 3.71 -12.13 2.54
CA VAL A 162 3.73 -11.34 3.78
C VAL A 162 2.46 -10.51 3.88
N PHE A 163 2.08 -9.82 2.80
CA PHE A 163 0.85 -9.04 2.76
C PHE A 163 -0.40 -9.89 3.03
N ALA A 164 -0.49 -11.10 2.47
CA ALA A 164 -1.63 -11.97 2.69
C ALA A 164 -1.63 -12.64 4.09
N PHE A 165 -0.45 -12.92 4.63
CA PHE A 165 -0.27 -13.70 5.85
C PHE A 165 -0.16 -12.87 7.14
N HIS A 166 0.25 -11.58 7.04
CA HIS A 166 0.46 -10.72 8.20
C HIS A 166 -0.73 -10.63 9.18
N PRO A 167 -2.01 -10.68 8.77
CA PRO A 167 -3.10 -10.56 9.73
C PRO A 167 -3.27 -11.80 10.60
N ILE A 168 -2.86 -12.95 10.09
CA ILE A 168 -2.86 -14.19 10.88
C ILE A 168 -1.85 -14.06 12.01
N VAL A 169 -0.63 -13.60 11.69
CA VAL A 169 0.43 -13.39 12.69
C VAL A 169 0.04 -12.28 13.67
N LEU A 170 -0.47 -11.16 13.15
CA LEU A 170 -0.92 -10.05 13.99
C LEU A 170 -2.08 -10.46 14.89
N GLY A 171 -3.03 -11.25 14.38
CA GLY A 171 -4.11 -11.84 15.18
C GLY A 171 -3.59 -12.73 16.31
N GLY A 172 -2.54 -13.50 16.07
CA GLY A 172 -1.83 -14.26 17.09
C GLY A 172 -1.21 -13.37 18.17
N ILE A 173 -0.47 -12.34 17.78
CA ILE A 173 0.13 -11.36 18.70
C ILE A 173 -0.94 -10.69 19.57
N LEU A 174 -2.01 -10.20 18.93
CA LEU A 174 -3.13 -9.56 19.66
C LEU A 174 -3.83 -10.53 20.62
N THR A 175 -3.92 -11.81 20.26
CA THR A 175 -4.50 -12.84 21.15
C THR A 175 -3.63 -13.07 22.37
N ILE A 176 -2.31 -13.08 22.22
CA ILE A 176 -1.35 -13.20 23.33
C ILE A 176 -1.49 -12.01 24.28
N LEU A 177 -1.57 -10.80 23.75
CA LEU A 177 -1.75 -9.58 24.53
C LEU A 177 -3.11 -9.58 25.26
N LYS A 178 -4.21 -9.92 24.55
CA LYS A 178 -5.56 -9.96 25.13
C LYS A 178 -5.73 -11.01 26.23
N ARG A 179 -5.00 -12.14 26.14
CA ARG A 179 -5.01 -13.18 27.18
C ARG A 179 -4.15 -12.82 28.40
N GLY A 180 -3.50 -11.68 28.40
CA GLY A 180 -2.65 -11.23 29.50
C GLY A 180 -1.36 -12.05 29.66
N ILE A 181 -0.94 -12.78 28.61
CA ILE A 181 0.33 -13.53 28.63
C ILE A 181 1.50 -12.55 28.61
N VAL A 182 1.36 -11.44 27.88
CA VAL A 182 2.29 -10.31 27.87
C VAL A 182 1.48 -9.07 28.19
N VAL A 183 1.69 -8.50 29.37
CA VAL A 183 1.01 -7.27 29.80
C VAL A 183 2.06 -6.18 29.98
N PRO A 184 1.96 -5.07 29.24
CA PRO A 184 2.86 -3.94 29.47
C PRO A 184 2.55 -3.30 30.84
N HIS A 185 3.56 -3.16 31.68
CA HIS A 185 3.45 -2.55 33.02
C HIS A 185 3.76 -1.05 32.99
N ASN A 186 4.35 -0.56 31.92
CA ASN A 186 4.68 0.85 31.74
C ASN A 186 4.63 1.26 30.24
N GLU A 187 4.69 2.58 30.00
CA GLU A 187 4.61 3.15 28.65
C GLU A 187 5.78 2.69 27.76
N LEU A 188 6.96 2.50 28.33
CA LEU A 188 8.13 2.03 27.57
C LEU A 188 7.93 0.60 27.05
N GLU A 189 7.40 -0.28 27.88
CA GLU A 189 7.08 -1.65 27.46
C GLU A 189 5.99 -1.67 26.39
N ALA A 190 4.95 -0.84 26.55
CA ALA A 190 3.91 -0.68 25.53
C ALA A 190 4.50 -0.19 24.20
N PHE A 191 5.40 0.78 24.25
CA PHE A 191 6.11 1.30 23.07
C PHE A 191 7.01 0.23 22.44
N LEU A 192 7.74 -0.53 23.24
CA LEU A 192 8.57 -1.63 22.73
C LEU A 192 7.73 -2.72 22.05
N ILE A 193 6.61 -3.11 22.66
CA ILE A 193 5.67 -4.06 22.03
C ILE A 193 5.15 -3.52 20.70
N TYR A 194 4.80 -2.23 20.63
CA TYR A 194 4.34 -1.59 19.41
C TYR A 194 5.41 -1.63 18.31
N ILE A 195 6.66 -1.35 18.62
CA ILE A 195 7.77 -1.36 17.64
C ILE A 195 8.18 -2.80 17.26
N LEU A 196 8.17 -3.74 18.21
CA LEU A 196 8.58 -5.12 17.97
C LEU A 196 7.52 -5.92 17.19
N SER A 197 6.24 -5.62 17.37
CA SER A 197 5.15 -6.35 16.71
C SER A 197 5.28 -6.40 15.18
N PRO A 198 5.54 -5.30 14.44
CA PRO A 198 5.78 -5.35 13.01
C PRO A 198 7.03 -6.16 12.64
N VAL A 199 8.08 -6.10 13.45
CA VAL A 199 9.33 -6.84 13.20
C VAL A 199 9.09 -8.34 13.34
N ILE A 200 8.41 -8.75 14.42
CA ILE A 200 8.03 -10.14 14.66
C ILE A 200 7.11 -10.63 13.53
N MET A 201 6.09 -9.85 13.19
CA MET A 201 5.16 -10.16 12.12
C MET A 201 5.88 -10.39 10.79
N LEU A 202 6.80 -9.49 10.42
CA LEU A 202 7.59 -9.60 9.19
C LEU A 202 8.48 -10.84 9.22
N THR A 203 9.22 -11.06 10.31
CA THR A 203 10.15 -12.17 10.47
C THR A 203 9.43 -13.52 10.40
N VAL A 204 8.32 -13.67 11.11
CA VAL A 204 7.51 -14.89 11.09
C VAL A 204 6.94 -15.13 9.70
N SER A 205 6.37 -14.10 9.06
CA SER A 205 5.77 -14.24 7.73
C SER A 205 6.80 -14.62 6.66
N VAL A 206 7.99 -14.02 6.70
CA VAL A 206 9.09 -14.38 5.78
C VAL A 206 9.62 -15.79 6.07
N GLY A 207 9.73 -16.17 7.35
CA GLY A 207 10.13 -17.52 7.75
C GLY A 207 9.16 -18.59 7.26
N VAL A 208 7.86 -18.34 7.43
CA VAL A 208 6.81 -19.23 6.92
C VAL A 208 6.84 -19.31 5.40
N TYR A 209 6.99 -18.18 4.70
CA TYR A 209 7.17 -18.16 3.25
C TYR A 209 8.36 -19.03 2.81
N TRP A 210 9.51 -18.88 3.44
CA TRP A 210 10.71 -19.63 3.13
C TRP A 210 10.51 -21.15 3.34
N LEU A 211 9.82 -21.52 4.42
CA LEU A 211 9.48 -22.92 4.70
C LEU A 211 8.57 -23.50 3.61
N PHE A 212 7.48 -22.78 3.27
CA PHE A 212 6.56 -23.19 2.21
C PHE A 212 7.26 -23.25 0.84
N TYR A 213 8.15 -22.31 0.56
CA TYR A 213 8.92 -22.32 -0.68
C TYR A 213 9.83 -23.56 -0.81
N LYS A 214 10.37 -24.06 0.32
CA LYS A 214 11.15 -25.31 0.32
C LYS A 214 10.30 -26.57 0.11
N ILE A 215 9.10 -26.59 0.70
CA ILE A 215 8.23 -27.77 0.67
C ILE A 215 7.44 -27.86 -0.64
N ALA A 216 6.90 -26.72 -1.11
CA ALA A 216 5.99 -26.68 -2.24
C ALA A 216 6.24 -25.45 -3.14
N PRO A 217 7.40 -25.36 -3.82
CA PRO A 217 7.80 -24.16 -4.58
C PRO A 217 6.83 -23.81 -5.69
N ARG A 218 6.22 -24.80 -6.36
CA ARG A 218 5.23 -24.56 -7.41
C ARG A 218 3.96 -23.89 -6.89
N ILE A 219 3.46 -24.32 -5.73
CA ILE A 219 2.26 -23.75 -5.11
C ILE A 219 2.54 -22.30 -4.70
N VAL A 220 3.67 -22.06 -4.05
CA VAL A 220 4.07 -20.71 -3.63
C VAL A 220 4.24 -19.78 -4.83
N SER A 221 4.85 -20.24 -5.91
CA SER A 221 5.01 -19.47 -7.15
C SER A 221 3.65 -19.05 -7.72
N ILE A 222 2.67 -19.95 -7.78
CA ILE A 222 1.31 -19.62 -8.26
C ILE A 222 0.67 -18.54 -7.37
N TYR A 223 0.72 -18.72 -6.04
CA TYR A 223 0.14 -17.75 -5.10
C TYR A 223 0.86 -16.40 -5.06
N CYS A 224 2.15 -16.36 -5.37
CA CYS A 224 2.96 -15.14 -5.40
C CYS A 224 3.06 -14.49 -6.79
N GLY A 225 2.25 -14.92 -7.76
CA GLY A 225 2.15 -14.29 -9.08
C GLY A 225 3.20 -14.77 -10.09
N GLY A 226 3.69 -16.00 -9.95
CA GLY A 226 4.55 -16.65 -10.95
C GLY A 226 5.99 -16.10 -11.04
N ARG A 227 6.46 -15.43 -9.98
CA ARG A 227 7.81 -14.86 -9.89
C ARG A 227 8.79 -15.78 -9.18
#